data_8f256762a03d374f5bef6501cf8c2503
#
_entry.id   8f256762a03d374f5bef6501cf8c2503
#
_cell.length_a   1.000
_cell.length_b   1.000
_cell.length_c   1.000
_cell.angle_alpha   90.00
_cell.angle_beta   90.00
_cell.angle_gamma   90.00
#
_symmetry.space_group_name_H-M   'P 1'
#
loop_
_entity.id
_entity.type
_entity.pdbx_description
1 polymer ?
#
loop_
_entity_poly.entity_id
_entity_poly.type
_entity_poly.pdbx_seq_one_letter_code
_entity_poly.pdbx_strand_id
1 'polypeptide(L)'
;MNTIWIVLPILTLLMFELGLTLNISDFKLFLQRPRPVVAGLIGQIVLLPLIAFACAWLFKLDTLFFVGVMLIACSPGGSSSNVFSMLAKGDVALSVSLTALSSIITLFTIPLIMQATAMWLGNTGAPIHLPVGNLIGQNLLLMLLPIAAGVAVRRLWKTAAHKIEAVLARIAFPALIFLAAVFFMQHHETIAREFGNLGGCIACLILLAMGGGFALSRLMRLGSKEQRTIIIEVGMQNAAQGIAVACSPFIFDNEVIAIPSIIYALLMNVILLIYVGIMKRKSV
;
A
#
# COMPACT_ATOMS: atom_id res chain seq x y z
N MET A 1 -18.85 5.07 -16.89
CA MET A 1 -19.39 4.92 -15.51
C MET A 1 -18.37 5.58 -14.60
N ASN A 2 -18.78 6.47 -13.72
CA ASN A 2 -17.78 7.22 -12.92
C ASN A 2 -17.21 6.26 -11.87
N THR A 3 -16.00 5.75 -12.10
CA THR A 3 -15.33 4.68 -11.35
C THR A 3 -15.19 5.00 -9.87
N ILE A 4 -15.21 6.29 -9.51
CA ILE A 4 -15.12 6.78 -8.14
C ILE A 4 -16.24 6.20 -7.23
N TRP A 5 -17.47 6.03 -7.77
CA TRP A 5 -18.59 5.47 -7.02
C TRP A 5 -18.42 3.99 -6.64
N ILE A 6 -17.48 3.30 -7.29
CA ILE A 6 -17.10 1.92 -6.96
C ILE A 6 -15.90 1.94 -6.01
N VAL A 7 -14.91 2.80 -6.30
CA VAL A 7 -13.65 2.85 -5.55
C VAL A 7 -13.86 3.32 -4.11
N LEU A 8 -14.59 4.43 -3.90
CA LEU A 8 -14.75 5.01 -2.57
C LEU A 8 -15.43 4.07 -1.55
N PRO A 9 -16.57 3.40 -1.88
CA PRO A 9 -17.16 2.44 -0.95
C PRO A 9 -16.23 1.28 -0.63
N ILE A 10 -15.53 0.72 -1.63
CA ILE A 10 -14.59 -0.38 -1.42
C ILE A 10 -13.45 0.06 -0.50
N LEU A 11 -12.82 1.22 -0.77
CA LEU A 11 -11.77 1.76 0.08
C LEU A 11 -12.27 1.97 1.52
N THR A 12 -13.43 2.61 1.67
CA THR A 12 -14.02 2.89 2.99
C THR A 12 -14.26 1.60 3.78
N LEU A 13 -14.77 0.54 3.13
CA LEU A 13 -14.97 -0.77 3.74
C LEU A 13 -13.64 -1.42 4.14
N LEU A 14 -12.62 -1.35 3.29
CA LEU A 14 -11.29 -1.90 3.58
C LEU A 14 -10.62 -1.15 4.75
N MET A 15 -10.77 0.17 4.83
CA MET A 15 -10.23 0.96 5.93
C MET A 15 -11.00 0.71 7.23
N PHE A 16 -12.31 0.52 7.16
CA PHE A 16 -13.12 0.13 8.30
C PHE A 16 -12.75 -1.28 8.81
N GLU A 17 -12.57 -2.24 7.89
CA GLU A 17 -12.09 -3.58 8.20
C GLU A 17 -10.73 -3.54 8.90
N LEU A 18 -9.78 -2.76 8.38
CA LEU A 18 -8.51 -2.53 9.04
C LEU A 18 -8.71 -2.01 10.46
N GLY A 19 -9.59 -1.04 10.67
CA GLY A 19 -9.93 -0.52 12.00
C GLY A 19 -10.48 -1.60 12.95
N LEU A 20 -11.27 -2.54 12.43
CA LEU A 20 -11.78 -3.69 13.21
C LEU A 20 -10.66 -4.65 13.62
N THR A 21 -9.57 -4.77 12.88
CA THR A 21 -8.43 -5.63 13.24
C THR A 21 -7.51 -5.01 14.28
N LEU A 22 -7.47 -3.65 14.38
CA LEU A 22 -6.54 -2.94 15.22
C LEU A 22 -6.85 -3.06 16.72
N ASN A 23 -5.82 -3.32 17.51
CA ASN A 23 -5.85 -3.22 18.96
C ASN A 23 -4.87 -2.14 19.45
N ILE A 24 -5.18 -1.52 20.58
CA ILE A 24 -4.26 -0.57 21.24
C ILE A 24 -2.92 -1.24 21.59
N SER A 25 -2.94 -2.57 21.84
CA SER A 25 -1.73 -3.37 22.05
C SER A 25 -0.77 -3.36 20.87
N ASP A 26 -1.28 -3.21 19.63
CA ASP A 26 -0.44 -3.23 18.43
C ASP A 26 0.48 -2.01 18.37
N PHE A 27 0.00 -0.87 18.89
CA PHE A 27 0.83 0.33 19.06
C PHE A 27 1.86 0.21 20.19
N LYS A 28 1.60 -0.63 21.21
CA LYS A 28 2.57 -0.91 22.28
C LYS A 28 3.77 -1.70 21.78
N LEU A 29 3.62 -2.44 20.65
CA LEU A 29 4.72 -3.19 20.06
C LEU A 29 5.89 -2.26 19.66
N PHE A 30 5.59 -1.03 19.23
CA PHE A 30 6.60 -0.02 18.95
C PHE A 30 7.51 0.26 20.18
N LEU A 31 6.91 0.34 21.37
CA LEU A 31 7.65 0.58 22.62
C LEU A 31 8.40 -0.65 23.10
N GLN A 32 7.83 -1.85 22.91
CA GLN A 32 8.40 -3.11 23.38
C GLN A 32 9.48 -3.65 22.46
N ARG A 33 9.31 -3.48 21.14
CA ARG A 33 10.20 -4.01 20.10
C ARG A 33 10.46 -2.95 19.02
N PRO A 34 11.16 -1.83 19.36
CA PRO A 34 11.32 -0.70 18.45
C PRO A 34 12.10 -1.03 17.17
N ARG A 35 13.13 -1.90 17.26
CA ARG A 35 14.00 -2.22 16.12
C ARG A 35 13.24 -2.75 14.89
N PRO A 36 12.43 -3.84 14.99
CA PRO A 36 11.70 -4.35 13.82
C PRO A 36 10.65 -3.37 13.31
N VAL A 37 9.99 -2.61 14.20
CA VAL A 37 8.99 -1.61 13.78
C VAL A 37 9.66 -0.46 13.02
N VAL A 38 10.78 0.07 13.54
CA VAL A 38 11.55 1.14 12.86
C VAL A 38 12.08 0.65 11.52
N ALA A 39 12.60 -0.59 11.44
CA ALA A 39 13.07 -1.16 10.17
C ALA A 39 11.95 -1.20 9.11
N GLY A 40 10.77 -1.68 9.50
CA GLY A 40 9.61 -1.75 8.60
C GLY A 40 9.14 -0.37 8.15
N LEU A 41 9.01 0.58 9.09
CA LEU A 41 8.59 1.95 8.78
C LEU A 41 9.61 2.69 7.89
N ILE A 42 10.91 2.57 8.15
CA ILE A 42 11.94 3.13 7.26
C ILE A 42 11.83 2.50 5.88
N GLY A 43 11.62 1.19 5.80
CA GLY A 43 11.43 0.47 4.54
C GLY A 43 10.25 1.00 3.73
N GLN A 44 9.09 1.18 4.36
CA GLN A 44 7.86 1.61 3.69
C GLN A 44 7.82 3.11 3.39
N ILE A 45 8.23 3.95 4.35
CA ILE A 45 7.98 5.40 4.29
C ILE A 45 9.13 6.16 3.64
N VAL A 46 10.35 5.63 3.71
CA VAL A 46 11.55 6.30 3.20
C VAL A 46 12.12 5.54 2.01
N LEU A 47 12.50 4.28 2.22
CA LEU A 47 13.23 3.51 1.22
C LEU A 47 12.38 3.23 -0.02
N LEU A 48 11.13 2.84 0.16
CA LEU A 48 10.24 2.50 -0.96
C LEU A 48 9.96 3.70 -1.88
N PRO A 49 9.61 4.91 -1.40
CA PRO A 49 9.48 6.08 -2.26
C PRO A 49 10.77 6.47 -2.98
N LEU A 50 11.93 6.31 -2.35
CA LEU A 50 13.23 6.57 -2.98
C LEU A 50 13.50 5.57 -4.11
N ILE A 51 13.23 4.28 -3.89
CA ILE A 51 13.36 3.25 -4.93
C ILE A 51 12.37 3.53 -6.07
N ALA A 52 11.12 3.90 -5.73
CA ALA A 52 10.09 4.22 -6.72
C ALA A 52 10.49 5.38 -7.61
N PHE A 53 11.02 6.45 -7.01
CA PHE A 53 11.54 7.59 -7.75
C PHE A 53 12.66 7.18 -8.70
N ALA A 54 13.65 6.41 -8.21
CA ALA A 54 14.76 5.92 -9.01
C ALA A 54 14.29 5.01 -10.15
N CYS A 55 13.37 4.09 -9.89
CA CYS A 55 12.80 3.21 -10.91
C CYS A 55 12.03 4.01 -11.96
N ALA A 56 11.13 4.91 -11.56
CA ALA A 56 10.33 5.71 -12.48
C ALA A 56 11.21 6.61 -13.38
N TRP A 57 12.29 7.14 -12.82
CA TRP A 57 13.28 7.93 -13.56
C TRP A 57 14.11 7.08 -14.54
N LEU A 58 14.61 5.92 -14.09
CA LEU A 58 15.41 5.01 -14.93
C LEU A 58 14.62 4.43 -16.10
N PHE A 59 13.35 4.06 -15.84
CA PHE A 59 12.45 3.56 -16.87
C PHE A 59 11.86 4.66 -17.75
N LYS A 60 12.22 5.94 -17.49
CA LYS A 60 11.77 7.12 -18.24
C LYS A 60 10.23 7.14 -18.39
N LEU A 61 9.53 6.89 -17.28
CA LEU A 61 8.07 6.86 -17.32
C LEU A 61 7.50 8.25 -17.64
N ASP A 62 6.41 8.26 -18.41
CA ASP A 62 5.63 9.46 -18.63
C ASP A 62 5.14 10.04 -17.30
N THR A 63 4.92 11.35 -17.28
CA THR A 63 4.59 12.13 -16.08
C THR A 63 3.44 11.52 -15.27
N LEU A 64 2.36 11.08 -15.93
CA LEU A 64 1.19 10.51 -15.24
C LEU A 64 1.52 9.15 -14.60
N PHE A 65 2.29 8.31 -15.27
CA PHE A 65 2.74 7.04 -14.71
C PHE A 65 3.78 7.24 -13.61
N PHE A 66 4.66 8.22 -13.76
CA PHE A 66 5.62 8.59 -12.71
C PHE A 66 4.88 8.95 -11.42
N VAL A 67 3.88 9.83 -11.50
CA VAL A 67 3.05 10.22 -10.36
C VAL A 67 2.31 9.02 -9.76
N GLY A 68 1.76 8.14 -10.60
CA GLY A 68 1.06 6.94 -10.14
C GLY A 68 1.99 5.94 -9.43
N VAL A 69 3.23 5.75 -9.92
CA VAL A 69 4.25 4.91 -9.26
C VAL A 69 4.68 5.52 -7.92
N MET A 70 4.86 6.84 -7.87
CA MET A 70 5.14 7.52 -6.60
C MET A 70 3.96 7.41 -5.62
N LEU A 71 2.74 7.56 -6.11
CA LEU A 71 1.53 7.48 -5.29
C LEU A 71 1.37 6.11 -4.63
N ILE A 72 1.53 5.01 -5.39
CA ILE A 72 1.46 3.66 -4.82
C ILE A 72 2.60 3.40 -3.84
N ALA A 73 3.81 3.87 -4.13
CA ALA A 73 4.95 3.70 -3.24
C ALA A 73 4.84 4.50 -1.94
N CYS A 74 4.11 5.62 -1.95
CA CYS A 74 3.83 6.41 -0.75
C CYS A 74 2.61 5.90 0.04
N SER A 75 1.81 4.99 -0.53
CA SER A 75 0.66 4.40 0.16
C SER A 75 1.12 3.53 1.34
N PRO A 76 0.30 3.33 2.38
CA PRO A 76 0.66 2.45 3.50
C PRO A 76 0.67 0.98 3.09
N GLY A 77 1.12 0.11 3.98
CA GLY A 77 1.01 -1.33 3.81
C GLY A 77 -0.44 -1.78 3.59
N GLY A 78 -0.65 -2.76 2.74
CA GLY A 78 -1.97 -3.34 2.52
C GLY A 78 -2.37 -4.32 3.63
N SER A 79 -3.64 -4.35 4.06
CA SER A 79 -4.12 -5.29 5.10
C SER A 79 -3.88 -6.78 4.75
N SER A 80 -3.80 -7.10 3.47
CA SER A 80 -3.47 -8.45 2.99
C SER A 80 -2.06 -8.91 3.39
N SER A 81 -1.13 -7.99 3.71
CA SER A 81 0.22 -8.34 4.16
C SER A 81 0.24 -9.23 5.40
N ASN A 82 -0.78 -9.06 6.27
CA ASN A 82 -0.97 -9.88 7.46
C ASN A 82 -1.14 -11.37 7.11
N VAL A 83 -1.92 -11.65 6.07
CA VAL A 83 -2.15 -13.02 5.56
C VAL A 83 -0.87 -13.59 4.95
N PHE A 84 -0.15 -12.80 4.14
CA PHE A 84 1.12 -13.22 3.55
C PHE A 84 2.18 -13.46 4.63
N SER A 85 2.25 -12.61 5.66
CA SER A 85 3.15 -12.77 6.81
C SER A 85 2.84 -14.07 7.57
N MET A 86 1.56 -14.37 7.79
CA MET A 86 1.14 -15.63 8.39
C MET A 86 1.55 -16.83 7.52
N LEU A 87 1.28 -16.78 6.22
CA LEU A 87 1.63 -17.86 5.27
C LEU A 87 3.14 -18.10 5.16
N ALA A 88 3.95 -17.05 5.30
CA ALA A 88 5.42 -17.11 5.31
C ALA A 88 6.00 -17.54 6.68
N LYS A 89 5.16 -17.83 7.67
CA LYS A 89 5.57 -18.07 9.06
C LYS A 89 6.38 -16.89 9.64
N GLY A 90 5.97 -15.67 9.31
CA GLY A 90 6.50 -14.41 9.82
C GLY A 90 5.90 -14.03 11.18
N ASP A 91 6.16 -12.81 11.61
CA ASP A 91 5.59 -12.20 12.81
C ASP A 91 4.34 -11.39 12.45
N VAL A 92 3.16 -12.00 12.61
CA VAL A 92 1.88 -11.38 12.27
C VAL A 92 1.58 -10.15 13.14
N ALA A 93 1.99 -10.16 14.41
CA ALA A 93 1.77 -9.02 15.28
C ALA A 93 2.58 -7.78 14.80
N LEU A 94 3.79 -8.02 14.32
CA LEU A 94 4.61 -6.98 13.69
C LEU A 94 3.95 -6.47 12.40
N SER A 95 3.41 -7.37 11.56
CA SER A 95 2.71 -7.01 10.33
C SER A 95 1.54 -6.07 10.59
N VAL A 96 0.62 -6.46 11.49
CA VAL A 96 -0.52 -5.64 11.89
C VAL A 96 -0.08 -4.28 12.43
N SER A 97 0.95 -4.25 13.29
CA SER A 97 1.47 -3.00 13.86
C SER A 97 2.07 -2.08 12.79
N LEU A 98 2.81 -2.63 11.82
CA LEU A 98 3.41 -1.86 10.72
C LEU A 98 2.33 -1.27 9.81
N THR A 99 1.34 -2.07 9.42
CA THR A 99 0.21 -1.60 8.60
C THR A 99 -0.57 -0.48 9.32
N ALA A 100 -0.81 -0.65 10.64
CA ALA A 100 -1.50 0.37 11.44
C ALA A 100 -0.71 1.68 11.53
N LEU A 101 0.56 1.59 11.89
CA LEU A 101 1.42 2.77 12.05
C LEU A 101 1.67 3.46 10.71
N SER A 102 1.96 2.70 9.64
CA SER A 102 2.14 3.28 8.31
C SER A 102 0.86 3.98 7.82
N SER A 103 -0.34 3.41 8.07
CA SER A 103 -1.61 4.06 7.70
C SER A 103 -1.81 5.42 8.34
N ILE A 104 -1.35 5.60 9.59
CA ILE A 104 -1.42 6.90 10.27
C ILE A 104 -0.34 7.86 9.74
N ILE A 105 0.90 7.38 9.60
CA ILE A 105 2.02 8.24 9.21
C ILE A 105 1.85 8.71 7.77
N THR A 106 1.35 7.86 6.88
CA THR A 106 1.14 8.19 5.46
C THR A 106 0.07 9.24 5.22
N LEU A 107 -0.81 9.51 6.19
CA LEU A 107 -1.73 10.66 6.11
C LEU A 107 -0.98 11.98 5.88
N PHE A 108 0.21 12.09 6.47
CA PHE A 108 1.05 13.28 6.38
C PHE A 108 2.17 13.13 5.35
N THR A 109 2.76 11.93 5.20
CA THR A 109 3.91 11.74 4.31
C THR A 109 3.50 11.67 2.85
N ILE A 110 2.31 11.15 2.48
CA ILE A 110 1.83 11.16 1.09
C ILE A 110 1.79 12.58 0.54
N PRO A 111 1.10 13.56 1.17
CA PRO A 111 1.05 14.92 0.65
C PRO A 111 2.44 15.56 0.49
N LEU A 112 3.32 15.33 1.47
CA LEU A 112 4.67 15.90 1.46
C LEU A 112 5.53 15.33 0.32
N ILE A 113 5.56 14.00 0.17
CA ILE A 113 6.36 13.34 -0.87
C ILE A 113 5.78 13.63 -2.26
N MET A 114 4.46 13.62 -2.40
CA MET A 114 3.80 13.95 -3.66
C MET A 114 4.03 15.41 -4.06
N GLN A 115 4.05 16.33 -3.10
CA GLN A 115 4.41 17.72 -3.36
C GLN A 115 5.86 17.86 -3.84
N ALA A 116 6.81 17.18 -3.19
CA ALA A 116 8.20 17.17 -3.62
C ALA A 116 8.35 16.57 -5.03
N THR A 117 7.59 15.50 -5.33
CA THR A 117 7.54 14.90 -6.67
C THR A 117 7.01 15.88 -7.71
N ALA A 118 5.93 16.60 -7.41
CA ALA A 118 5.35 17.58 -8.33
C ALA A 118 6.30 18.78 -8.58
N MET A 119 6.98 19.25 -7.54
CA MET A 119 7.99 20.31 -7.68
C MET A 119 9.14 19.86 -8.58
N TRP A 120 9.61 18.62 -8.41
CA TRP A 120 10.66 18.08 -9.27
C TRP A 120 10.21 17.95 -10.72
N LEU A 121 9.02 17.42 -10.98
CA LEU A 121 8.43 17.31 -12.33
C LEU A 121 8.21 18.70 -12.95
N GLY A 122 7.77 19.70 -12.18
CA GLY A 122 7.63 21.08 -12.64
C GLY A 122 8.93 21.68 -13.14
N ASN A 123 10.04 21.40 -12.47
CA ASN A 123 11.39 21.83 -12.89
C ASN A 123 11.86 21.13 -14.17
N THR A 124 11.32 19.96 -14.49
CA THR A 124 11.61 19.24 -15.75
C THR A 124 10.68 19.60 -16.91
N GLY A 125 9.80 20.61 -16.72
CA GLY A 125 8.89 21.11 -17.75
C GLY A 125 7.53 20.37 -17.82
N ALA A 126 7.21 19.55 -16.82
CA ALA A 126 5.94 18.81 -16.72
C ALA A 126 5.18 19.18 -15.43
N PRO A 127 4.66 20.41 -15.31
CA PRO A 127 4.01 20.85 -14.07
C PRO A 127 2.73 20.05 -13.80
N ILE A 128 2.61 19.52 -12.59
CA ILE A 128 1.39 18.93 -12.06
C ILE A 128 0.91 19.77 -10.89
N HIS A 129 -0.33 20.20 -10.94
CA HIS A 129 -0.95 20.93 -9.83
C HIS A 129 -1.46 19.91 -8.80
N LEU A 130 -0.91 19.96 -7.59
CA LEU A 130 -1.32 19.12 -6.47
C LEU A 130 -2.05 19.94 -5.42
N PRO A 131 -3.34 19.70 -5.19
CA PRO A 131 -4.09 20.35 -4.12
C PRO A 131 -3.77 19.65 -2.77
N VAL A 132 -2.63 19.99 -2.15
CA VAL A 132 -2.13 19.34 -0.93
C VAL A 132 -3.14 19.33 0.20
N GLY A 133 -3.90 20.44 0.36
CA GLY A 133 -4.96 20.52 1.36
C GLY A 133 -6.07 19.50 1.15
N ASN A 134 -6.47 19.28 -0.12
CA ASN A 134 -7.47 18.28 -0.47
C ASN A 134 -6.93 16.86 -0.24
N LEU A 135 -5.65 16.60 -0.53
CA LEU A 135 -4.99 15.32 -0.24
C LEU A 135 -5.06 14.98 1.25
N ILE A 136 -4.70 15.93 2.11
CA ILE A 136 -4.77 15.73 3.56
C ILE A 136 -6.22 15.50 3.99
N GLY A 137 -7.15 16.36 3.58
CA GLY A 137 -8.57 16.26 3.93
C GLY A 137 -9.19 14.94 3.50
N GLN A 138 -8.90 14.50 2.27
CA GLN A 138 -9.39 13.23 1.77
C GLN A 138 -8.80 12.02 2.52
N ASN A 139 -7.50 12.01 2.78
CA ASN A 139 -6.89 10.95 3.57
C ASN A 139 -7.49 10.88 4.98
N LEU A 140 -7.73 12.01 5.63
CA LEU A 140 -8.42 12.05 6.92
C LEU A 140 -9.83 11.47 6.83
N LEU A 141 -10.60 11.86 5.81
CA LEU A 141 -11.99 11.44 5.66
C LEU A 141 -12.12 9.96 5.24
N LEU A 142 -11.35 9.52 4.24
CA LEU A 142 -11.51 8.19 3.63
C LEU A 142 -10.66 7.10 4.29
N MET A 143 -9.66 7.46 5.08
CA MET A 143 -8.82 6.51 5.79
C MET A 143 -9.01 6.60 7.30
N LEU A 144 -8.68 7.74 7.91
CA LEU A 144 -8.64 7.85 9.36
C LEU A 144 -10.02 7.67 9.96
N LEU A 145 -11.06 8.27 9.38
CA LEU A 145 -12.43 8.19 9.91
C LEU A 145 -12.99 6.77 9.88
N PRO A 146 -12.92 5.98 8.77
CA PRO A 146 -13.35 4.59 8.78
C PRO A 146 -12.51 3.70 9.72
N ILE A 147 -11.18 3.91 9.77
CA ILE A 147 -10.31 3.19 10.73
C ILE A 147 -10.75 3.49 12.16
N ALA A 148 -10.95 4.76 12.52
CA ALA A 148 -11.39 5.15 13.85
C ALA A 148 -12.77 4.56 14.20
N ALA A 149 -13.70 4.54 13.23
CA ALA A 149 -15.00 3.89 13.39
C ALA A 149 -14.86 2.38 13.65
N GLY A 150 -14.00 1.69 12.89
CA GLY A 150 -13.71 0.26 13.10
C GLY A 150 -13.13 -0.01 14.49
N VAL A 151 -12.14 0.78 14.93
CA VAL A 151 -11.57 0.69 16.29
C VAL A 151 -12.64 0.93 17.36
N ALA A 152 -13.51 1.93 17.16
CA ALA A 152 -14.61 2.21 18.10
C ALA A 152 -15.58 1.04 18.19
N VAL A 153 -16.01 0.46 17.06
CA VAL A 153 -16.88 -0.71 17.02
C VAL A 153 -16.22 -1.91 17.73
N ARG A 154 -14.93 -2.15 17.49
CA ARG A 154 -14.19 -3.21 18.17
C ARG A 154 -14.13 -3.00 19.67
N ARG A 155 -13.95 -1.77 20.12
CA ARG A 155 -13.87 -1.44 21.54
C ARG A 155 -15.23 -1.58 22.24
N LEU A 156 -16.30 -1.13 21.59
CA LEU A 156 -17.66 -1.09 22.18
C LEU A 156 -18.40 -2.43 22.07
N TRP A 157 -18.24 -3.14 20.94
CA TRP A 157 -18.99 -4.36 20.60
C TRP A 157 -18.08 -5.47 20.06
N LYS A 158 -17.21 -6.02 20.90
CA LYS A 158 -16.18 -7.01 20.51
C LYS A 158 -16.75 -8.18 19.70
N THR A 159 -17.88 -8.76 20.13
CA THR A 159 -18.51 -9.91 19.45
C THR A 159 -19.04 -9.54 18.06
N ALA A 160 -19.67 -8.37 17.93
CA ALA A 160 -20.14 -7.88 16.64
C ALA A 160 -18.97 -7.55 15.72
N ALA A 161 -17.91 -6.89 16.25
CA ALA A 161 -16.71 -6.56 15.52
C ALA A 161 -16.06 -7.80 14.88
N HIS A 162 -15.89 -8.90 15.62
CA HIS A 162 -15.35 -10.15 15.06
C HIS A 162 -16.20 -10.75 13.95
N LYS A 163 -17.53 -10.70 14.07
CA LYS A 163 -18.43 -11.20 13.02
C LYS A 163 -18.33 -10.34 11.76
N ILE A 164 -18.33 -9.02 11.92
CA ILE A 164 -18.22 -8.06 10.80
C ILE A 164 -16.83 -8.21 10.12
N GLU A 165 -15.75 -8.25 10.89
CA GLU A 165 -14.40 -8.48 10.40
C GLU A 165 -14.31 -9.75 9.56
N ALA A 166 -14.85 -10.89 10.07
CA ALA A 166 -14.83 -12.16 9.36
C ALA A 166 -15.58 -12.13 8.02
N VAL A 167 -16.64 -11.33 7.92
CA VAL A 167 -17.38 -11.12 6.66
C VAL A 167 -16.58 -10.22 5.72
N LEU A 168 -16.11 -9.07 6.23
CA LEU A 168 -15.37 -8.09 5.41
C LEU A 168 -14.06 -8.68 4.88
N ALA A 169 -13.30 -9.42 5.68
CA ALA A 169 -12.07 -10.09 5.26
C ALA A 169 -12.31 -11.08 4.09
N ARG A 170 -13.48 -11.73 4.05
CA ARG A 170 -13.85 -12.60 2.91
C ARG A 170 -14.21 -11.81 1.65
N ILE A 171 -14.74 -10.60 1.81
CA ILE A 171 -15.18 -9.74 0.70
C ILE A 171 -14.02 -8.88 0.19
N ALA A 172 -13.05 -8.52 1.03
CA ALA A 172 -11.96 -7.61 0.72
C ALA A 172 -11.18 -8.03 -0.53
N PHE A 173 -10.74 -9.27 -0.59
CA PHE A 173 -9.97 -9.77 -1.74
C PHE A 173 -10.80 -9.87 -3.04
N PRO A 174 -12.02 -10.44 -3.04
CA PRO A 174 -12.91 -10.36 -4.20
C PRO A 174 -13.23 -8.93 -4.65
N ALA A 175 -13.42 -8.00 -3.72
CA ALA A 175 -13.69 -6.59 -4.03
C ALA A 175 -12.49 -5.93 -4.73
N LEU A 176 -11.28 -6.22 -4.29
CA LEU A 176 -10.05 -5.75 -4.95
C LEU A 176 -9.88 -6.34 -6.35
N ILE A 177 -10.16 -7.64 -6.53
CA ILE A 177 -10.13 -8.27 -7.86
C ILE A 177 -11.18 -7.65 -8.77
N PHE A 178 -12.39 -7.44 -8.26
CA PHE A 178 -13.47 -6.79 -9.02
C PHE A 178 -13.07 -5.37 -9.45
N LEU A 179 -12.51 -4.59 -8.53
CA LEU A 179 -12.01 -3.26 -8.81
C LEU A 179 -10.93 -3.29 -9.90
N ALA A 180 -9.94 -4.17 -9.76
CA ALA A 180 -8.87 -4.35 -10.76
C ALA A 180 -9.43 -4.77 -12.13
N ALA A 181 -10.43 -5.65 -12.16
CA ALA A 181 -11.09 -6.09 -13.40
C ALA A 181 -11.84 -4.95 -14.10
N VAL A 182 -12.58 -4.12 -13.34
CA VAL A 182 -13.29 -2.95 -13.89
C VAL A 182 -12.30 -1.98 -14.54
N PHE A 183 -11.21 -1.66 -13.86
CA PHE A 183 -10.17 -0.79 -14.42
C PHE A 183 -9.47 -1.41 -15.63
N PHE A 184 -9.17 -2.70 -15.57
CA PHE A 184 -8.56 -3.41 -16.70
C PHE A 184 -9.45 -3.36 -17.93
N MET A 185 -10.75 -3.57 -17.77
CA MET A 185 -11.71 -3.50 -18.89
C MET A 185 -11.80 -2.10 -19.50
N GLN A 186 -11.68 -1.05 -18.68
CA GLN A 186 -11.76 0.34 -19.13
C GLN A 186 -10.46 0.82 -19.80
N HIS A 187 -9.31 0.33 -19.36
CA HIS A 187 -7.98 0.82 -19.77
C HIS A 187 -7.11 -0.25 -20.43
N HIS A 188 -7.70 -1.36 -20.90
CA HIS A 188 -6.96 -2.53 -21.41
C HIS A 188 -5.97 -2.18 -22.52
N GLU A 189 -6.31 -1.25 -23.44
CA GLU A 189 -5.41 -0.83 -24.51
C GLU A 189 -4.18 -0.09 -23.97
N THR A 190 -4.39 0.85 -23.05
CA THR A 190 -3.30 1.59 -22.40
C THR A 190 -2.44 0.65 -21.58
N ILE A 191 -3.07 -0.23 -20.80
CA ILE A 191 -2.35 -1.22 -19.98
C ILE A 191 -1.53 -2.14 -20.90
N ALA A 192 -2.11 -2.69 -21.98
CA ALA A 192 -1.40 -3.59 -22.89
C ALA A 192 -0.22 -2.91 -23.58
N ARG A 193 -0.38 -1.65 -24.00
CA ARG A 193 0.69 -0.87 -24.64
C ARG A 193 1.85 -0.58 -23.68
N GLU A 194 1.53 -0.15 -22.48
CA GLU A 194 2.51 0.31 -21.49
C GLU A 194 3.04 -0.81 -20.58
N PHE A 195 2.40 -2.00 -20.60
CA PHE A 195 2.71 -3.10 -19.67
C PHE A 195 4.17 -3.53 -19.70
N GLY A 196 4.81 -3.49 -20.86
CA GLY A 196 6.23 -3.87 -20.99
C GLY A 196 7.13 -2.97 -20.15
N ASN A 197 7.00 -1.66 -20.31
CA ASN A 197 7.83 -0.67 -19.61
C ASN A 197 7.35 -0.45 -18.17
N LEU A 198 6.07 -0.18 -17.98
CA LEU A 198 5.48 0.12 -16.67
C LEU A 198 5.46 -1.13 -15.77
N GLY A 199 5.07 -2.29 -16.30
CA GLY A 199 5.08 -3.56 -15.58
C GLY A 199 6.51 -3.98 -15.19
N GLY A 200 7.49 -3.78 -16.07
CA GLY A 200 8.91 -3.98 -15.77
C GLY A 200 9.40 -3.06 -14.64
N CYS A 201 9.03 -1.78 -14.70
CA CYS A 201 9.33 -0.80 -13.64
C CYS A 201 8.74 -1.24 -12.29
N ILE A 202 7.45 -1.62 -12.27
CA ILE A 202 6.76 -2.03 -11.04
C ILE A 202 7.31 -3.35 -10.50
N ALA A 203 7.61 -4.34 -11.35
CA ALA A 203 8.25 -5.58 -10.91
C ALA A 203 9.62 -5.30 -10.28
N CYS A 204 10.43 -4.46 -10.92
CA CYS A 204 11.72 -4.02 -10.39
C CYS A 204 11.56 -3.30 -9.04
N LEU A 205 10.60 -2.38 -8.94
CA LEU A 205 10.26 -1.67 -7.70
C LEU A 205 9.93 -2.65 -6.56
N ILE A 206 9.04 -3.63 -6.79
CA ILE A 206 8.64 -4.61 -5.77
C ILE A 206 9.84 -5.45 -5.33
N LEU A 207 10.64 -5.94 -6.29
CA LEU A 207 11.80 -6.78 -5.97
C LEU A 207 12.89 -5.99 -5.21
N LEU A 208 13.15 -4.75 -5.61
CA LEU A 208 14.09 -3.88 -4.91
C LEU A 208 13.57 -3.48 -3.52
N ALA A 209 12.27 -3.24 -3.38
CA ALA A 209 11.62 -2.97 -2.09
C ALA A 209 11.76 -4.17 -1.14
N MET A 210 11.47 -5.37 -1.60
CA MET A 210 11.67 -6.60 -0.84
C MET A 210 13.14 -6.82 -0.47
N GLY A 211 14.06 -6.58 -1.43
CA GLY A 211 15.51 -6.62 -1.19
C GLY A 211 15.97 -5.58 -0.17
N GLY A 212 15.44 -4.38 -0.23
CA GLY A 212 15.67 -3.32 0.76
C GLY A 212 15.16 -3.68 2.15
N GLY A 213 13.95 -4.24 2.24
CA GLY A 213 13.40 -4.79 3.49
C GLY A 213 14.27 -5.91 4.08
N PHE A 214 14.79 -6.79 3.21
CA PHE A 214 15.77 -7.80 3.62
C PHE A 214 17.07 -7.15 4.15
N ALA A 215 17.62 -6.19 3.42
CA ALA A 215 18.86 -5.52 3.82
C ALA A 215 18.72 -4.75 5.15
N LEU A 216 17.61 -4.01 5.33
CA LEU A 216 17.31 -3.30 6.58
C LEU A 216 17.18 -4.27 7.76
N SER A 217 16.46 -5.37 7.58
CA SER A 217 16.28 -6.37 8.63
C SER A 217 17.61 -7.04 9.01
N ARG A 218 18.51 -7.28 8.07
CA ARG A 218 19.87 -7.80 8.32
C ARG A 218 20.75 -6.77 9.02
N LEU A 219 20.72 -5.52 8.58
CA LEU A 219 21.47 -4.41 9.17
C LEU A 219 21.09 -4.22 10.65
N MET A 220 19.78 -4.32 10.95
CA MET A 220 19.26 -4.20 12.31
C MET A 220 19.33 -5.51 13.12
N ARG A 221 19.91 -6.57 12.56
CA ARG A 221 20.12 -7.90 13.19
C ARG A 221 18.82 -8.51 13.70
N LEU A 222 17.77 -8.47 12.89
CA LEU A 222 16.46 -8.98 13.26
C LEU A 222 16.36 -10.50 13.05
N GLY A 223 15.45 -11.13 13.80
CA GLY A 223 15.17 -12.55 13.67
C GLY A 223 14.49 -12.92 12.35
N SER A 224 14.53 -14.20 11.99
CA SER A 224 14.02 -14.68 10.70
C SER A 224 12.51 -14.44 10.50
N LYS A 225 11.70 -14.47 11.57
CA LYS A 225 10.27 -14.17 11.51
C LYS A 225 10.02 -12.70 11.19
N GLU A 226 10.72 -11.81 11.89
CA GLU A 226 10.65 -10.36 11.67
C GLU A 226 11.12 -9.99 10.28
N GLN A 227 12.23 -10.59 9.82
CA GLN A 227 12.77 -10.39 8.49
C GLN A 227 11.76 -10.74 7.40
N ARG A 228 11.10 -11.91 7.51
CA ARG A 228 10.06 -12.34 6.56
C ARG A 228 8.92 -11.34 6.51
N THR A 229 8.47 -10.87 7.66
CA THR A 229 7.41 -9.86 7.76
C THR A 229 7.82 -8.54 7.11
N ILE A 230 9.01 -8.02 7.40
CA ILE A 230 9.48 -6.75 6.85
C ILE A 230 9.61 -6.83 5.32
N ILE A 231 10.13 -7.94 4.78
CA ILE A 231 10.21 -8.15 3.33
C ILE A 231 8.82 -8.06 2.68
N ILE A 232 7.82 -8.68 3.30
CA ILE A 232 6.43 -8.69 2.81
C ILE A 232 5.83 -7.29 2.94
N GLU A 233 5.97 -6.65 4.10
CA GLU A 233 5.38 -5.34 4.38
C GLU A 233 5.92 -4.25 3.45
N VAL A 234 7.23 -4.25 3.18
CA VAL A 234 7.83 -3.26 2.28
C VAL A 234 7.47 -3.54 0.82
N GLY A 235 7.27 -4.82 0.46
CA GLY A 235 6.87 -5.22 -0.90
C GLY A 235 5.36 -5.12 -1.18
N MET A 236 4.52 -4.92 -0.17
CA MET A 236 3.07 -4.96 -0.30
C MET A 236 2.42 -3.65 0.13
N GLN A 237 1.83 -2.94 -0.82
CA GLN A 237 1.24 -1.63 -0.59
C GLN A 237 -0.29 -1.64 -0.78
N ASN A 238 -0.97 -0.64 -0.24
CA ASN A 238 -2.42 -0.47 -0.36
C ASN A 238 -2.79 0.12 -1.74
N ALA A 239 -2.94 -0.76 -2.73
CA ALA A 239 -3.30 -0.36 -4.09
C ALA A 239 -4.68 0.30 -4.16
N ALA A 240 -5.64 -0.11 -3.33
CA ALA A 240 -6.97 0.50 -3.30
C ALA A 240 -6.90 2.00 -2.94
N GLN A 241 -6.01 2.36 -2.03
CA GLN A 241 -5.78 3.77 -1.70
C GLN A 241 -5.13 4.53 -2.87
N GLY A 242 -4.12 3.96 -3.50
CA GLY A 242 -3.50 4.59 -4.68
C GLY A 242 -4.52 4.86 -5.78
N ILE A 243 -5.40 3.89 -6.08
CA ILE A 243 -6.49 4.03 -7.03
C ILE A 243 -7.49 5.13 -6.59
N ALA A 244 -7.91 5.11 -5.33
CA ALA A 244 -8.89 6.07 -4.82
C ALA A 244 -8.38 7.52 -4.85
N VAL A 245 -7.12 7.75 -4.51
CA VAL A 245 -6.50 9.08 -4.57
C VAL A 245 -6.36 9.54 -6.03
N ALA A 246 -5.94 8.65 -6.93
CA ALA A 246 -5.78 8.95 -8.35
C ALA A 246 -7.12 9.34 -9.02
N CYS A 247 -8.17 8.58 -8.74
CA CYS A 247 -9.51 8.79 -9.33
C CYS A 247 -10.34 9.84 -8.60
N SER A 248 -9.84 10.41 -7.51
CA SER A 248 -10.59 11.39 -6.74
C SER A 248 -10.76 12.69 -7.50
N PRO A 249 -12.01 13.19 -7.68
CA PRO A 249 -12.26 14.49 -8.31
C PRO A 249 -11.74 15.67 -7.49
N PHE A 250 -11.39 15.46 -6.24
CA PHE A 250 -10.83 16.48 -5.37
C PHE A 250 -9.30 16.58 -5.44
N ILE A 251 -8.64 15.59 -6.08
CA ILE A 251 -7.17 15.50 -6.12
C ILE A 251 -6.66 15.49 -7.57
N PHE A 252 -6.69 14.32 -8.21
CA PHE A 252 -6.14 14.18 -9.56
C PHE A 252 -7.22 14.07 -10.63
N ASP A 253 -8.38 13.51 -10.31
CA ASP A 253 -9.46 13.20 -11.26
C ASP A 253 -8.95 12.53 -12.54
N ASN A 254 -8.00 11.62 -12.38
CA ASN A 254 -7.28 11.04 -13.51
C ASN A 254 -7.05 9.53 -13.31
N GLU A 255 -7.81 8.74 -14.08
CA GLU A 255 -7.75 7.29 -14.01
C GLU A 255 -6.43 6.71 -14.55
N VAL A 256 -5.69 7.43 -15.39
CA VAL A 256 -4.37 6.99 -15.89
C VAL A 256 -3.35 6.91 -14.75
N ILE A 257 -3.42 7.84 -13.79
CA ILE A 257 -2.58 7.81 -12.57
C ILE A 257 -2.87 6.58 -11.70
N ALA A 258 -4.06 5.95 -11.82
CA ALA A 258 -4.40 4.74 -11.10
C ALA A 258 -3.78 3.46 -11.70
N ILE A 259 -3.42 3.46 -12.98
CA ILE A 259 -2.90 2.28 -13.70
C ILE A 259 -1.69 1.66 -12.99
N PRO A 260 -0.66 2.40 -12.55
CA PRO A 260 0.45 1.84 -11.79
C PRO A 260 0.01 1.09 -10.53
N SER A 261 -0.98 1.60 -9.78
CA SER A 261 -1.50 0.94 -8.59
C SER A 261 -2.21 -0.39 -8.92
N ILE A 262 -2.89 -0.47 -10.06
CA ILE A 262 -3.54 -1.70 -10.53
C ILE A 262 -2.51 -2.75 -10.90
N ILE A 263 -1.50 -2.37 -11.69
CA ILE A 263 -0.41 -3.27 -12.09
C ILE A 263 0.37 -3.73 -10.85
N TYR A 264 0.62 -2.81 -9.90
CA TYR A 264 1.26 -3.14 -8.63
C TYR A 264 0.46 -4.19 -7.85
N ALA A 265 -0.87 -4.03 -7.74
CA ALA A 265 -1.75 -4.98 -7.06
C ALA A 265 -1.66 -6.40 -7.65
N LEU A 266 -1.59 -6.50 -8.98
CA LEU A 266 -1.46 -7.80 -9.66
C LEU A 266 -0.07 -8.41 -9.41
N LEU A 267 0.99 -7.64 -9.66
CA LEU A 267 2.36 -8.14 -9.58
C LEU A 267 2.80 -8.45 -8.14
N MET A 268 2.42 -7.62 -7.15
CA MET A 268 2.79 -7.87 -5.75
C MET A 268 2.24 -9.19 -5.25
N ASN A 269 0.98 -9.55 -5.59
CA ASN A 269 0.40 -10.81 -5.18
C ASN A 269 1.14 -12.00 -5.79
N VAL A 270 1.49 -11.95 -7.08
CA VAL A 270 2.23 -13.01 -7.76
C VAL A 270 3.63 -13.18 -7.15
N ILE A 271 4.37 -12.08 -7.03
CA ILE A 271 5.75 -12.09 -6.50
C ILE A 271 5.77 -12.60 -5.06
N LEU A 272 4.83 -12.12 -4.21
CA LEU A 272 4.77 -12.53 -2.81
C LEU A 272 4.30 -13.98 -2.64
N LEU A 273 3.42 -14.50 -3.49
CA LEU A 273 3.06 -15.92 -3.49
C LEU A 273 4.27 -16.80 -3.83
N ILE A 274 5.08 -16.39 -4.80
CA ILE A 274 6.35 -17.08 -5.13
C ILE A 274 7.28 -17.03 -3.91
N TYR A 275 7.45 -15.86 -3.27
CA TYR A 275 8.27 -15.72 -2.07
C TYR A 275 7.80 -16.63 -0.93
N VAL A 276 6.49 -16.65 -0.63
CA VAL A 276 5.91 -17.55 0.38
C VAL A 276 6.14 -19.01 0.04
N GLY A 277 6.01 -19.40 -1.24
CA GLY A 277 6.28 -20.76 -1.71
C GLY A 277 7.73 -21.18 -1.43
N ILE A 278 8.70 -20.28 -1.68
CA ILE A 278 10.12 -20.52 -1.41
C ILE A 278 10.36 -20.67 0.11
N MET A 279 9.72 -19.79 0.92
CA MET A 279 9.89 -19.83 2.38
C MET A 279 9.31 -21.10 3.01
N LYS A 280 8.18 -21.60 2.51
CA LYS A 280 7.60 -22.88 2.96
C LYS A 280 8.54 -24.06 2.72
N ARG A 281 9.19 -24.12 1.55
CA ARG A 281 10.14 -25.21 1.20
C ARG A 281 11.38 -25.20 2.10
N LYS A 282 11.86 -24.05 2.55
CA LYS A 282 13.03 -23.93 3.43
C LYS A 282 12.71 -24.24 4.90
N SER A 283 11.45 -24.44 5.25
CA SER A 283 10.99 -24.70 6.62
C SER A 283 10.61 -26.16 6.85
N VAL A 284 10.74 -27.01 5.84
CA VAL A 284 10.69 -28.47 5.85
C VAL A 284 12.11 -28.99 5.79
#